data_cd78f077c33da0b444ded7d526f51254
#
_entry.id   cd78f077c33da0b444ded7d526f51254
#
_cell.length_a   1.000
_cell.length_b   1.000
_cell.length_c   1.000
_cell.angle_alpha   90.00
_cell.angle_beta   90.00
_cell.angle_gamma   90.00
#
_symmetry.space_group_name_H-M   'P 1'
#
loop_
_entity.id
_entity.type
_entity.pdbx_description
1 polymer ?
#
loop_
_entity_poly.entity_id
_entity_poly.type
_entity_poly.pdbx_seq_one_letter_code
_entity_poly.pdbx_strand_id
1 'polypeptide(L)'
;MHWVLSTSTCYRYLVGTIKFEPDAFARDCASRVILDRIGDRWTVLVVVALADGRLRFSELRTRIEGITPKVLTQTLRALERDGLVTRTIFAEVPPRVEYELTELGHDLLTPIDAIRIWAEQHATRIVANRDRYDAR
;
A
#
# COMPACT_ATOMS: atom_id res chain seq x y z
N MET A 1 -21.62 -25.75 14.05
CA MET A 1 -21.05 -24.55 13.44
C MET A 1 -22.17 -23.65 12.96
N HIS A 2 -22.41 -22.55 13.65
CA HIS A 2 -23.36 -21.55 13.18
C HIS A 2 -22.58 -20.45 12.49
N TRP A 3 -22.84 -20.28 11.22
CA TRP A 3 -22.31 -19.16 10.46
C TRP A 3 -23.21 -17.96 10.73
N VAL A 4 -22.70 -16.97 11.42
CA VAL A 4 -23.35 -15.66 11.38
C VAL A 4 -22.94 -15.07 10.03
N LEU A 5 -23.91 -14.87 9.17
CA LEU A 5 -23.74 -14.11 7.93
C LEU A 5 -23.42 -12.66 8.28
N SER A 6 -22.18 -12.44 8.72
CA SER A 6 -21.59 -11.11 8.63
C SER A 6 -21.30 -10.86 7.16
N THR A 7 -21.47 -9.65 6.70
CA THR A 7 -21.17 -9.22 5.34
C THR A 7 -19.69 -9.39 4.94
N SER A 8 -18.87 -9.92 5.84
CA SER A 8 -17.46 -10.24 5.62
C SER A 8 -17.19 -11.70 5.98
N THR A 9 -16.74 -12.47 4.99
CA THR A 9 -16.31 -13.86 5.13
C THR A 9 -15.11 -14.05 6.06
N CYS A 10 -14.51 -12.97 6.55
CA CYS A 10 -13.36 -13.01 7.47
C CYS A 10 -13.74 -13.30 8.93
N TYR A 11 -15.03 -13.35 9.27
CA TYR A 11 -15.46 -13.58 10.64
C TYR A 11 -15.99 -15.00 10.82
N ARG A 12 -15.42 -15.70 11.79
CA ARG A 12 -15.90 -17.03 12.17
C ARG A 12 -16.41 -17.01 13.60
N TYR A 13 -17.60 -17.56 13.81
CA TYR A 13 -18.15 -17.76 15.15
C TYR A 13 -17.66 -19.08 15.72
N LEU A 14 -16.87 -19.02 16.78
CA LEU A 14 -16.39 -20.17 17.53
C LEU A 14 -16.85 -20.07 18.97
N VAL A 15 -17.78 -20.94 19.38
CA VAL A 15 -18.24 -21.14 20.76
C VAL A 15 -18.38 -19.82 21.54
N GLY A 16 -19.35 -18.99 21.12
CA GLY A 16 -19.67 -17.75 21.83
C GLY A 16 -18.78 -16.55 21.55
N THR A 17 -17.76 -16.68 20.69
CA THR A 17 -16.85 -15.58 20.37
C THR A 17 -16.74 -15.41 18.84
N ILE A 18 -16.93 -14.18 18.37
CA ILE A 18 -16.66 -13.84 16.98
C ILE A 18 -15.14 -13.62 16.85
N LYS A 19 -14.49 -14.45 16.06
CA LYS A 19 -13.07 -14.32 15.79
C LYS A 19 -12.85 -13.83 14.35
N PHE A 20 -12.03 -12.82 14.22
CA PHE A 20 -11.55 -12.38 12.91
C PHE A 20 -10.45 -13.33 12.44
N GLU A 21 -10.72 -14.06 11.34
CA GLU A 21 -9.74 -14.93 10.70
C GLU A 21 -9.55 -14.44 9.26
N PRO A 22 -8.51 -13.63 8.99
CA PRO A 22 -8.25 -13.12 7.66
C PRO A 22 -7.95 -14.24 6.67
N ASP A 23 -8.64 -14.21 5.53
CA ASP A 23 -8.41 -15.12 4.41
C ASP A 23 -8.42 -14.32 3.11
N ALA A 24 -7.25 -14.11 2.54
CA ALA A 24 -7.08 -13.32 1.33
C ALA A 24 -7.77 -13.94 0.09
N PHE A 25 -8.05 -15.25 0.11
CA PHE A 25 -8.77 -15.92 -0.96
C PHE A 25 -10.29 -15.72 -0.87
N ALA A 26 -10.81 -15.30 0.27
CA ALA A 26 -12.22 -15.00 0.43
C ALA A 26 -12.55 -13.62 -0.17
N ARG A 27 -13.57 -13.57 -1.05
CA ARG A 27 -13.94 -12.37 -1.83
C ARG A 27 -14.13 -11.13 -0.97
N ASP A 28 -14.84 -11.26 0.15
CA ASP A 28 -15.26 -10.13 0.99
C ASP A 28 -14.34 -9.90 2.19
N CYS A 29 -13.17 -10.54 2.22
CA CYS A 29 -12.24 -10.36 3.32
C CYS A 29 -11.48 -9.04 3.22
N ALA A 30 -11.33 -8.35 4.37
CA ALA A 30 -10.58 -7.10 4.48
C ALA A 30 -9.13 -7.25 4.00
N SER A 31 -8.50 -8.41 4.19
CA SER A 31 -7.16 -8.69 3.71
C SER A 31 -7.01 -8.58 2.19
N ARG A 32 -8.07 -8.86 1.42
CA ARG A 32 -8.06 -8.67 -0.03
C ARG A 32 -8.01 -7.19 -0.41
N VAL A 33 -8.71 -6.32 0.31
CA VAL A 33 -8.65 -4.87 0.12
C VAL A 33 -7.23 -4.35 0.36
N ILE A 34 -6.57 -4.87 1.38
CA ILE A 34 -5.19 -4.52 1.71
C ILE A 34 -4.22 -5.00 0.62
N LEU A 35 -4.42 -6.21 0.09
CA LEU A 35 -3.63 -6.72 -1.03
C LEU A 35 -3.80 -5.87 -2.29
N ASP A 36 -5.01 -5.41 -2.59
CA ASP A 36 -5.23 -4.48 -3.70
C ASP A 36 -4.45 -3.18 -3.50
N ARG A 37 -4.38 -2.69 -2.27
CA ARG A 37 -3.59 -1.51 -1.92
C ARG A 37 -2.10 -1.75 -2.13
N ILE A 38 -1.57 -2.85 -1.61
CA ILE A 38 -0.15 -3.22 -1.69
C ILE A 38 0.26 -3.53 -3.13
N GLY A 39 -0.66 -4.07 -3.93
CA GLY A 39 -0.42 -4.41 -5.33
C GLY A 39 -0.30 -3.19 -6.27
N ASP A 40 -0.68 -2.00 -5.82
CA ASP A 40 -0.52 -0.78 -6.58
C ASP A 40 0.95 -0.29 -6.53
N ARG A 41 1.55 -0.12 -7.71
CA ARG A 41 2.94 0.35 -7.83
C ARG A 41 3.20 1.69 -7.13
N TRP A 42 2.23 2.60 -7.18
CA TRP A 42 2.38 3.92 -6.57
C TRP A 42 2.39 3.84 -5.05
N THR A 43 1.58 2.95 -4.47
CA THR A 43 1.62 2.66 -3.03
C THR A 43 3.00 2.16 -2.61
N VAL A 44 3.56 1.20 -3.33
CA VAL A 44 4.91 0.68 -3.06
C VAL A 44 5.93 1.81 -3.07
N LEU A 45 5.92 2.64 -4.10
CA LEU A 45 6.89 3.72 -4.25
C LEU A 45 6.74 4.81 -3.20
N VAL A 46 5.51 5.18 -2.82
CA VAL A 46 5.26 6.17 -1.77
C VAL A 46 5.74 5.66 -0.41
N VAL A 47 5.40 4.43 -0.06
CA VAL A 47 5.83 3.82 1.22
C VAL A 47 7.35 3.76 1.32
N VAL A 48 8.01 3.31 0.26
CA VAL A 48 9.49 3.26 0.22
C VAL A 48 10.11 4.66 0.27
N ALA A 49 9.53 5.64 -0.43
CA ALA A 49 10.01 7.03 -0.38
C ALA A 49 9.94 7.63 1.02
N LEU A 50 8.96 7.24 1.83
CA LEU A 50 8.78 7.72 3.20
C LEU A 50 9.59 6.93 4.25
N ALA A 51 10.36 5.94 3.83
CA ALA A 51 11.11 5.06 4.74
C ALA A 51 12.10 5.83 5.64
N ASP A 52 12.74 6.85 5.10
CA ASP A 52 13.81 7.62 5.79
C ASP A 52 13.28 8.80 6.60
N GLY A 53 11.99 9.06 6.59
CA GLY A 53 11.37 10.13 7.33
C GLY A 53 10.30 10.87 6.54
N ARG A 54 9.75 11.92 7.16
CA ARG A 54 8.66 12.70 6.58
C ARG A 54 9.11 13.50 5.35
N LEU A 55 8.21 13.57 4.37
CA LEU A 55 8.41 14.33 3.15
C LEU A 55 7.18 15.20 2.86
N ARG A 56 7.43 16.32 2.18
CA ARG A 56 6.37 17.18 1.61
C ARG A 56 5.83 16.55 0.33
N PHE A 57 4.64 17.00 -0.06
CA PHE A 57 4.02 16.59 -1.32
C PHE A 57 4.95 16.81 -2.53
N SER A 58 5.57 17.99 -2.62
CA SER A 58 6.50 18.33 -3.71
C SER A 58 7.73 17.43 -3.72
N GLU A 59 8.26 17.07 -2.55
CA GLU A 59 9.41 16.16 -2.42
C GLU A 59 9.06 14.74 -2.88
N LEU A 60 7.87 14.26 -2.54
CA LEU A 60 7.36 12.97 -3.04
C LEU A 60 7.22 12.96 -4.56
N ARG A 61 6.68 14.04 -5.13
CA ARG A 61 6.57 14.16 -6.60
C ARG A 61 7.93 14.11 -7.29
N THR A 62 8.91 14.79 -6.72
CA THR A 62 10.27 14.79 -7.26
C THR A 62 10.92 13.42 -7.14
N ARG A 63 10.70 12.75 -6.02
CA ARG A 63 11.30 11.43 -5.74
C ARG A 63 10.69 10.33 -6.59
N ILE A 64 9.40 10.41 -6.89
CA ILE A 64 8.65 9.40 -7.64
C ILE A 64 8.39 9.93 -9.05
N GLU A 65 9.32 9.68 -9.96
CA GLU A 65 9.20 10.14 -11.33
C GLU A 65 7.95 9.61 -12.02
N GLY A 66 7.26 10.47 -12.73
CA GLY A 66 6.09 10.11 -13.53
C GLY A 66 4.77 10.08 -12.76
N ILE A 67 4.78 10.25 -11.44
CA ILE A 67 3.53 10.34 -10.68
C ILE A 67 2.84 11.69 -10.92
N THR A 68 1.54 11.64 -11.24
CA THR A 68 0.75 12.88 -11.39
C THR A 68 0.30 13.40 -10.01
N PRO A 69 0.03 14.71 -9.87
CA PRO A 69 -0.52 15.26 -8.62
C PRO A 69 -1.81 14.57 -8.19
N LYS A 70 -2.67 14.24 -9.14
CA LYS A 70 -3.94 13.56 -8.88
C LYS A 70 -3.71 12.17 -8.28
N VAL A 71 -2.84 11.36 -8.89
CA VAL A 71 -2.52 10.00 -8.44
C VAL A 71 -1.83 10.04 -7.08
N LEU A 72 -0.87 10.94 -6.87
CA LEU A 72 -0.20 11.09 -5.58
C LEU A 72 -1.18 11.47 -4.48
N THR A 73 -2.08 12.42 -4.74
CA THR A 73 -3.13 12.81 -3.79
C THR A 73 -4.03 11.62 -3.44
N GLN A 74 -4.48 10.87 -4.43
CA GLN A 74 -5.33 9.70 -4.22
C GLN A 74 -4.61 8.61 -3.41
N THR A 75 -3.35 8.34 -3.73
CA THR A 75 -2.53 7.35 -3.03
C THR A 75 -2.30 7.75 -1.57
N LEU A 76 -1.93 8.99 -1.31
CA LEU A 76 -1.71 9.50 0.05
C LEU A 76 -2.99 9.48 0.89
N ARG A 77 -4.13 9.86 0.31
CA ARG A 77 -5.43 9.79 1.00
C ARG A 77 -5.82 8.36 1.36
N ALA A 78 -5.57 7.43 0.44
CA ALA A 78 -5.85 6.02 0.68
C ALA A 78 -4.96 5.46 1.81
N LEU A 79 -3.68 5.79 1.81
CA LEU A 79 -2.74 5.37 2.86
C LEU A 79 -3.05 6.01 4.21
N GLU A 80 -3.46 7.27 4.23
CA GLU A 80 -3.93 7.95 5.45
C GLU A 80 -5.19 7.28 5.99
N ARG A 81 -6.16 6.98 5.12
CA ARG A 81 -7.39 6.27 5.51
C ARG A 81 -7.11 4.90 6.10
N ASP A 82 -6.14 4.18 5.56
CA ASP A 82 -5.74 2.85 6.04
C ASP A 82 -4.87 2.90 7.31
N GLY A 83 -4.51 4.11 7.77
CA GLY A 83 -3.67 4.28 8.95
C GLY A 83 -2.19 3.97 8.74
N LEU A 84 -1.73 3.97 7.49
CA LEU A 84 -0.33 3.69 7.12
C LEU A 84 0.52 4.96 7.04
N VAL A 85 -0.11 6.10 6.82
CA VAL A 85 0.52 7.41 6.68
C VAL A 85 -0.21 8.43 7.53
N THR A 86 0.54 9.32 8.15
CA THR A 86 0.02 10.50 8.86
C THR A 86 0.31 11.75 8.04
N ARG A 87 -0.68 12.61 7.93
CA ARG A 87 -0.57 13.93 7.32
C ARG A 87 -0.54 14.99 8.40
N THR A 88 0.49 15.82 8.41
CA THR A 88 0.62 16.93 9.36
C THR A 88 0.60 18.27 8.59
N ILE A 89 -0.28 19.17 9.02
CA ILE A 89 -0.39 20.51 8.47
C ILE A 89 0.28 21.48 9.44
N PHE A 90 1.26 22.23 8.95
CA PHE A 90 1.90 23.29 9.72
C PHE A 90 1.28 24.63 9.37
N ALA A 91 0.88 25.39 10.39
CA ALA A 91 0.27 26.72 10.26
C ALA A 91 1.32 27.75 9.85
N GLU A 92 1.68 27.76 8.60
CA GLU A 92 2.61 28.69 7.97
C GLU A 92 1.91 29.40 6.79
N VAL A 93 2.54 30.42 6.22
CA VAL A 93 2.07 31.09 5.01
C VAL A 93 3.17 31.01 3.94
N PRO A 94 2.98 30.19 2.88
CA PRO A 94 1.87 29.26 2.63
C PRO A 94 1.90 28.04 3.57
N PRO A 95 0.76 27.36 3.79
CA PRO A 95 0.70 26.22 4.68
C PRO A 95 1.59 25.07 4.16
N ARG A 96 2.32 24.46 5.09
CA ARG A 96 3.18 23.31 4.80
C ARG A 96 2.47 22.03 5.22
N VAL A 97 2.43 21.05 4.32
CA VAL A 97 1.88 19.72 4.60
C VAL A 97 2.98 18.67 4.44
N GLU A 98 3.16 17.86 5.46
CA GLU A 98 4.14 16.79 5.48
C GLU A 98 3.46 15.44 5.73
N TYR A 99 4.05 14.40 5.15
CA TYR A 99 3.58 13.02 5.26
C TYR A 99 4.68 12.15 5.88
N GLU A 100 4.29 11.23 6.77
CA GLU A 100 5.20 10.27 7.35
C GLU A 100 4.50 8.92 7.56
N LEU A 101 5.28 7.84 7.58
CA LEU A 101 4.75 6.52 7.91
C LEU A 101 4.36 6.46 9.38
N THR A 102 3.22 5.81 9.65
CA THR A 102 2.85 5.38 11.01
C THR A 102 3.68 4.15 11.40
N GLU A 103 3.55 3.70 12.64
CA GLU A 103 4.14 2.42 13.07
C GLU A 103 3.71 1.27 12.15
N LEU A 104 2.40 1.21 11.82
CA LEU A 104 1.87 0.21 10.89
C LEU A 104 2.46 0.35 9.48
N GLY A 105 2.66 1.59 9.01
CA GLY A 105 3.32 1.87 7.75
C GLY A 105 4.78 1.40 7.74
N HIS A 106 5.50 1.57 8.83
CA HIS A 106 6.86 1.06 8.99
C HIS A 106 6.91 -0.47 8.98
N ASP A 107 5.94 -1.13 9.60
CA ASP A 107 5.83 -2.60 9.56
C ASP A 107 5.64 -3.12 8.13
N LEU A 108 4.96 -2.35 7.29
CA LEU A 108 4.72 -2.68 5.89
C LEU A 108 5.99 -2.56 5.03
N LEU A 109 6.97 -1.79 5.45
CA LEU A 109 8.20 -1.57 4.67
C LEU A 109 8.93 -2.88 4.34
N THR A 110 9.05 -3.80 5.28
CA THR A 110 9.80 -5.05 5.07
C THR A 110 9.28 -5.85 3.87
N PRO A 111 7.98 -6.20 3.80
CA PRO A 111 7.48 -6.94 2.64
C PRO A 111 7.46 -6.09 1.36
N ILE A 112 7.14 -4.80 1.44
CA ILE A 112 7.09 -3.92 0.27
C ILE A 112 8.46 -3.70 -0.34
N ASP A 113 9.47 -3.43 0.49
CA ASP A 113 10.83 -3.22 0.00
C ASP A 113 11.40 -4.51 -0.60
N ALA A 114 11.07 -5.66 -0.03
CA ALA A 114 11.41 -6.96 -0.60
C ALA A 114 10.83 -7.14 -2.01
N ILE A 115 9.58 -6.73 -2.23
CA ILE A 115 8.93 -6.77 -3.55
C ILE A 115 9.66 -5.83 -4.52
N ARG A 116 9.96 -4.61 -4.09
CA ARG A 116 10.70 -3.64 -4.91
C ARG A 116 12.08 -4.18 -5.32
N ILE A 117 12.82 -4.70 -4.38
CA ILE A 117 14.15 -5.27 -4.62
C ILE A 117 14.06 -6.44 -5.60
N TRP A 118 13.10 -7.33 -5.41
CA TRP A 118 12.88 -8.45 -6.32
C TRP A 118 12.59 -7.97 -7.74
N ALA A 119 11.75 -6.97 -7.89
CA ALA A 119 11.40 -6.38 -9.19
C ALA A 119 12.64 -5.78 -9.87
N GLU A 120 13.45 -5.01 -9.14
CA GLU A 120 14.67 -4.41 -9.67
C GLU A 120 15.71 -5.47 -10.07
N GLN A 121 15.86 -6.53 -9.29
CA GLN A 121 16.80 -7.62 -9.58
C GLN A 121 16.40 -8.46 -10.80
N HIS A 122 15.12 -8.59 -11.08
CA HIS A 122 14.60 -9.51 -12.10
C HIS A 122 14.00 -8.82 -13.33
N ALA A 123 13.96 -7.48 -13.36
CA ALA A 123 13.33 -6.72 -14.42
C ALA A 123 13.88 -7.10 -15.81
N THR A 124 15.19 -7.18 -15.96
CA THR A 124 15.85 -7.52 -17.23
C THR A 124 15.42 -8.90 -17.72
N ARG A 125 15.35 -9.87 -16.83
CA ARG A 125 14.95 -11.25 -17.16
C ARG A 125 13.48 -11.31 -17.58
N ILE A 126 12.62 -10.58 -16.88
CA ILE A 126 11.18 -10.53 -17.19
C ILE A 126 10.96 -9.86 -18.56
N VAL A 127 11.64 -8.76 -18.83
CA VAL A 127 11.55 -8.07 -20.14
C VAL A 127 12.00 -9.00 -21.25
N ALA A 128 13.13 -9.68 -21.08
CA ALA A 128 13.61 -10.66 -22.08
C ALA A 128 12.62 -11.80 -22.31
N ASN A 129 11.94 -12.27 -21.27
CA ASN A 129 10.90 -13.29 -21.38
C ASN A 129 9.69 -12.78 -22.19
N ARG A 130 9.26 -11.53 -21.96
CA ARG A 130 8.18 -10.90 -22.72
C ARG A 130 8.53 -10.77 -24.20
N ASP A 131 9.72 -10.29 -24.49
CA ASP A 131 10.21 -10.13 -25.88
C ASP A 131 10.20 -11.46 -26.64
N ARG A 132 10.65 -12.54 -25.99
CA ARG A 132 10.61 -13.88 -26.58
C ARG A 132 9.19 -14.39 -26.82
N TYR A 133 8.29 -14.12 -25.86
CA TYR A 133 6.89 -14.51 -26.01
C TYR A 133 6.20 -13.77 -27.15
N ASP A 134 6.40 -12.47 -27.23
CA ASP A 134 5.79 -11.60 -28.23
C ASP A 134 6.34 -11.85 -29.67
N ALA A 135 7.52 -12.44 -29.77
CA ALA A 135 8.14 -12.81 -31.05
C ALA A 135 7.62 -14.14 -31.64
N ARG A 136 6.72 -14.83 -30.98
CA ARG A 136 6.14 -16.11 -31.46
C ARG A 136 5.20 -15.91 -32.65
#